data_ac09c1600b269dcd84fd0b67aef48837
#
_entry.id   ac09c1600b269dcd84fd0b67aef48837
#
_cell.length_a   1.000
_cell.length_b   1.000
_cell.length_c   1.000
_cell.angle_alpha   90.00
_cell.angle_beta   90.00
_cell.angle_gamma   90.00
#
_symmetry.space_group_name_H-M   'P 1'
#
loop_
_entity.id
_entity.type
_entity.pdbx_description
1 polymer ?
#
loop_
_entity_poly.entity_id
_entity_poly.type
_entity_poly.pdbx_seq_one_letter_code
_entity_poly.pdbx_strand_id
1 'polypeptide(L)'
;MSSPFSDLPWDQRYGSMGDEAEGAFEERTEGWARYGFNRPPYSIETLPLFLRYTPDYVTVNTLIEVMGCGAKGLKLKQEKLSALTMWDGQMPVWMWIWSTPKQQYAFIPLKTIMKLIDKGEATPGSFREGKAYYGFKPSLFPWSNGSDG
;
A
#
# COMPACT_ATOMS: atom_id res chain seq x y z
N MET A 1 16.83 15.57 -9.39
CA MET A 1 15.73 16.19 -10.13
C MET A 1 14.69 16.67 -9.13
N SER A 2 14.42 17.96 -9.13
CA SER A 2 13.37 18.42 -8.25
C SER A 2 12.09 17.74 -8.70
N SER A 3 11.45 17.09 -7.77
CA SER A 3 10.21 16.41 -8.07
C SER A 3 9.18 17.43 -8.53
N PRO A 4 8.49 17.20 -9.63
CA PRO A 4 7.36 18.05 -9.99
C PRO A 4 6.24 18.00 -8.96
N PHE A 5 6.43 17.17 -7.94
CA PHE A 5 5.50 16.96 -6.85
C PHE A 5 5.12 18.25 -6.13
N SER A 6 6.12 19.13 -5.91
CA SER A 6 5.87 20.38 -5.20
C SER A 6 4.92 21.31 -5.95
N ASP A 7 4.80 21.11 -7.28
CA ASP A 7 3.95 21.93 -8.12
C ASP A 7 2.58 21.30 -8.38
N LEU A 8 2.36 20.10 -7.85
CA LEU A 8 1.08 19.41 -8.05
C LEU A 8 0.02 19.93 -7.09
N PRO A 9 -1.26 19.82 -7.47
CA PRO A 9 -2.35 20.11 -6.55
C PRO A 9 -2.21 19.31 -5.25
N TRP A 10 -2.79 19.86 -4.19
CA TRP A 10 -2.69 19.30 -2.86
C TRP A 10 -3.02 17.80 -2.78
N ASP A 11 -4.08 17.39 -3.44
CA ASP A 11 -4.52 15.99 -3.43
C ASP A 11 -3.49 15.05 -4.06
N GLN A 12 -2.72 15.54 -5.02
CA GLN A 12 -1.68 14.75 -5.66
C GLN A 12 -0.40 14.71 -4.85
N ARG A 13 -0.17 15.72 -4.01
CA ARG A 13 1.01 15.73 -3.12
C ARG A 13 0.84 14.80 -1.93
N TYR A 14 -0.37 14.36 -1.70
CA TYR A 14 -0.67 13.40 -0.64
C TYR A 14 0.07 12.09 -0.79
N GLY A 15 0.47 11.77 -2.02
CA GLY A 15 1.14 10.52 -2.29
C GLY A 15 2.63 10.50 -1.99
N SER A 16 3.19 11.56 -1.35
CA SER A 16 4.64 11.59 -1.15
C SER A 16 5.18 10.38 -0.39
N MET A 17 4.48 9.92 0.64
CA MET A 17 4.88 8.72 1.36
C MET A 17 4.70 7.47 0.49
N GLY A 18 3.63 7.42 -0.28
CA GLY A 18 3.40 6.35 -1.23
C GLY A 18 4.45 6.31 -2.32
N ASP A 19 4.90 7.49 -2.79
CA ASP A 19 5.95 7.56 -3.81
C ASP A 19 7.29 7.10 -3.28
N GLU A 20 7.60 7.44 -2.04
CA GLU A 20 8.82 6.95 -1.40
C GLU A 20 8.77 5.43 -1.30
N ALA A 21 7.63 4.87 -0.89
CA ALA A 21 7.45 3.44 -0.77
C ALA A 21 7.58 2.73 -2.11
N GLU A 22 6.97 3.27 -3.17
CA GLU A 22 7.06 2.67 -4.50
C GLU A 22 8.49 2.74 -5.03
N GLY A 23 9.17 3.87 -4.84
CA GLY A 23 10.57 4.00 -5.22
C GLY A 23 11.44 3.01 -4.49
N ALA A 24 11.23 2.83 -3.19
CA ALA A 24 11.98 1.88 -2.38
C ALA A 24 11.74 0.45 -2.85
N PHE A 25 10.50 0.12 -3.20
CA PHE A 25 10.16 -1.19 -3.74
C PHE A 25 10.91 -1.47 -5.04
N GLU A 26 10.86 -0.50 -5.96
CA GLU A 26 11.46 -0.68 -7.28
C GLU A 26 12.98 -0.83 -7.21
N GLU A 27 13.61 -0.16 -6.27
CA GLU A 27 15.05 -0.27 -6.06
C GLU A 27 15.47 -1.62 -5.49
N ARG A 28 14.60 -2.26 -4.72
CA ARG A 28 14.93 -3.46 -3.96
C ARG A 28 14.37 -4.74 -4.54
N THR A 29 13.56 -4.64 -5.58
CA THR A 29 12.85 -5.80 -6.12
C THR A 29 13.06 -5.90 -7.63
N GLU A 30 13.16 -7.12 -8.13
CA GLU A 30 13.26 -7.38 -9.57
C GLU A 30 12.09 -8.23 -10.04
N GLY A 31 11.89 -8.31 -11.34
CA GLY A 31 10.89 -9.19 -11.91
C GLY A 31 9.45 -8.70 -11.73
N TRP A 32 9.26 -7.41 -11.66
CA TRP A 32 7.94 -6.80 -11.50
C TRP A 32 7.57 -5.98 -12.73
N ALA A 33 6.28 -5.80 -12.91
CA ALA A 33 5.74 -4.83 -13.87
C ALA A 33 4.67 -4.01 -13.15
N ARG A 34 4.52 -2.76 -13.53
CA ARG A 34 3.46 -1.93 -12.96
C ARG A 34 2.12 -2.44 -13.50
N TYR A 35 1.17 -2.60 -12.59
CA TYR A 35 -0.13 -3.18 -12.91
C TYR A 35 -1.27 -2.21 -12.64
N GLY A 36 -1.23 -1.52 -11.51
CA GLY A 36 -2.28 -0.60 -11.11
C GLY A 36 -2.16 0.77 -11.77
N PHE A 37 -3.13 1.61 -11.45
CA PHE A 37 -3.16 2.98 -11.97
C PHE A 37 -2.12 3.82 -11.26
N ASN A 38 -1.33 4.55 -12.05
CA ASN A 38 -0.31 5.44 -11.52
C ASN A 38 -0.69 6.87 -11.87
N ARG A 39 -1.57 7.48 -11.07
CA ARG A 39 -2.02 8.86 -11.25
C ARG A 39 -2.53 9.12 -12.66
N PRO A 40 -3.59 8.42 -13.07
CA PRO A 40 -4.15 8.63 -14.40
C PRO A 40 -4.72 10.05 -14.51
N PRO A 41 -4.81 10.59 -15.72
CA PRO A 41 -5.33 11.95 -15.92
C PRO A 41 -6.84 12.10 -15.70
N TYR A 42 -7.51 11.04 -15.29
CA TYR A 42 -8.94 11.05 -15.00
C TYR A 42 -9.17 10.64 -13.56
N SER A 43 -10.35 10.95 -13.03
CA SER A 43 -10.69 10.59 -11.65
C SER A 43 -10.94 9.09 -11.54
N ILE A 44 -10.14 8.40 -10.71
CA ILE A 44 -10.33 6.96 -10.47
C ILE A 44 -11.58 6.70 -9.63
N GLU A 45 -12.13 7.73 -8.99
CA GLU A 45 -13.34 7.58 -8.17
C GLU A 45 -14.56 7.21 -8.98
N THR A 46 -14.52 7.43 -10.30
CA THR A 46 -15.58 7.01 -11.19
C THR A 46 -15.52 5.53 -11.53
N LEU A 47 -14.43 4.86 -11.19
CA LEU A 47 -14.26 3.43 -11.45
C LEU A 47 -14.93 2.59 -10.37
N PRO A 48 -15.38 1.38 -10.70
CA PRO A 48 -15.83 0.44 -9.68
C PRO A 48 -14.73 0.24 -8.63
N LEU A 49 -15.14 -0.02 -7.39
CA LEU A 49 -14.22 -0.14 -6.26
C LEU A 49 -13.09 -1.14 -6.55
N PHE A 50 -13.42 -2.28 -7.12
CA PHE A 50 -12.44 -3.31 -7.46
C PHE A 50 -11.33 -2.78 -8.36
N LEU A 51 -11.69 -2.06 -9.41
CA LEU A 51 -10.71 -1.50 -10.35
C LEU A 51 -9.96 -0.31 -9.77
N ARG A 52 -10.64 0.49 -8.94
CA ARG A 52 -10.03 1.65 -8.29
C ARG A 52 -8.81 1.26 -7.46
N TYR A 53 -8.88 0.10 -6.80
CA TYR A 53 -7.82 -0.40 -5.96
C TYR A 53 -7.09 -1.59 -6.57
N THR A 54 -6.81 -1.50 -7.87
CA THR A 54 -5.97 -2.49 -8.55
C THR A 54 -4.57 -2.47 -7.91
N PRO A 55 -4.00 -3.64 -7.55
CA PRO A 55 -2.66 -3.67 -6.96
C PRO A 55 -1.61 -2.98 -7.82
N ASP A 56 -0.61 -2.41 -7.18
CA ASP A 56 0.39 -1.56 -7.84
C ASP A 56 1.27 -2.32 -8.83
N TYR A 57 1.65 -3.54 -8.50
CA TYR A 57 2.61 -4.31 -9.27
C TYR A 57 2.17 -5.75 -9.45
N VAL A 58 2.69 -6.38 -10.49
CA VAL A 58 2.49 -7.79 -10.75
C VAL A 58 3.85 -8.44 -11.01
N THR A 59 4.02 -9.65 -10.48
CA THR A 59 5.15 -10.50 -10.79
C THR A 59 4.63 -11.76 -11.49
N VAL A 60 5.47 -12.75 -11.68
CA VAL A 60 5.09 -13.98 -12.39
C VAL A 60 3.92 -14.71 -11.70
N ASN A 61 3.79 -14.59 -10.39
CA ASN A 61 2.77 -15.34 -9.64
C ASN A 61 2.15 -14.56 -8.47
N THR A 62 2.37 -13.26 -8.39
CA THR A 62 1.96 -12.48 -7.22
C THR A 62 1.55 -11.07 -7.63
N LEU A 63 0.49 -10.56 -7.02
CA LEU A 63 0.12 -9.16 -7.10
C LEU A 63 0.68 -8.48 -5.86
N ILE A 64 1.24 -7.27 -6.02
CA ILE A 64 1.88 -6.57 -4.91
C ILE A 64 1.27 -5.19 -4.75
N GLU A 65 0.79 -4.92 -3.54
CA GLU A 65 0.33 -3.60 -3.14
C GLU A 65 1.42 -2.96 -2.29
N VAL A 66 1.87 -1.77 -2.68
CA VAL A 66 2.93 -1.04 -1.97
C VAL A 66 2.30 0.07 -1.15
N MET A 67 2.64 0.13 0.14
CA MET A 67 2.11 1.16 1.03
C MET A 67 3.20 1.73 1.92
N GLY A 68 3.06 3.01 2.26
CA GLY A 68 3.94 3.65 3.22
C GLY A 68 3.42 3.52 4.64
N CYS A 69 4.33 3.40 5.60
CA CYS A 69 4.01 3.33 7.02
C CYS A 69 4.82 4.41 7.74
N GLY A 70 4.13 5.31 8.40
CA GLY A 70 4.77 6.37 9.17
C GLY A 70 5.04 5.96 10.62
N ALA A 71 5.49 6.92 11.43
CA ALA A 71 5.77 6.68 12.84
C ALA A 71 4.53 6.21 13.61
N LYS A 72 3.36 6.64 13.19
CA LYS A 72 2.10 6.28 13.83
C LYS A 72 1.49 4.99 13.31
N GLY A 73 2.10 4.39 12.30
CA GLY A 73 1.65 3.14 11.75
C GLY A 73 1.05 3.23 10.36
N LEU A 74 0.39 2.16 9.97
CA LEU A 74 -0.26 2.02 8.66
C LEU A 74 -1.76 2.16 8.82
N LYS A 75 -2.39 2.97 7.96
CA LYS A 75 -3.84 3.10 7.92
C LYS A 75 -4.32 2.51 6.60
N LEU A 76 -5.05 1.41 6.67
CA LEU A 76 -5.57 0.72 5.50
C LEU A 76 -7.07 0.94 5.41
N LYS A 77 -7.51 1.64 4.36
CA LYS A 77 -8.94 1.87 4.14
C LYS A 77 -9.67 0.54 4.02
N GLN A 78 -10.84 0.44 4.67
CA GLN A 78 -11.64 -0.78 4.61
C GLN A 78 -12.08 -1.09 3.18
N GLU A 79 -12.41 -0.06 2.40
CA GLU A 79 -12.79 -0.28 1.00
C GLU A 79 -11.61 -0.79 0.17
N LYS A 80 -10.39 -0.33 0.44
CA LYS A 80 -9.21 -0.87 -0.22
C LYS A 80 -9.00 -2.34 0.15
N LEU A 81 -9.16 -2.66 1.43
CA LEU A 81 -9.01 -4.04 1.89
C LEU A 81 -10.02 -4.96 1.20
N SER A 82 -11.28 -4.51 1.08
CA SER A 82 -12.31 -5.28 0.38
C SER A 82 -11.91 -5.56 -1.07
N ALA A 83 -11.43 -4.52 -1.77
CA ALA A 83 -11.01 -4.67 -3.16
C ALA A 83 -9.81 -5.62 -3.27
N LEU A 84 -8.79 -5.45 -2.41
CA LEU A 84 -7.61 -6.31 -2.43
C LEU A 84 -7.97 -7.76 -2.13
N THR A 85 -8.95 -7.99 -1.28
CA THR A 85 -9.44 -9.35 -0.99
C THR A 85 -10.00 -10.00 -2.25
N MET A 86 -10.71 -9.23 -3.08
CA MET A 86 -11.21 -9.73 -4.35
C MET A 86 -10.07 -10.07 -5.29
N TRP A 87 -9.04 -9.23 -5.34
CA TRP A 87 -7.85 -9.50 -6.15
C TRP A 87 -7.11 -10.74 -5.66
N ASP A 88 -7.05 -10.94 -4.34
CA ASP A 88 -6.41 -12.12 -3.75
C ASP A 88 -7.07 -13.41 -4.21
N GLY A 89 -8.35 -13.35 -4.57
CA GLY A 89 -9.05 -14.49 -5.15
C GLY A 89 -8.63 -14.81 -6.59
N GLN A 90 -8.01 -13.85 -7.28
CA GLN A 90 -7.52 -14.06 -8.65
C GLN A 90 -6.08 -14.53 -8.65
N MET A 91 -5.24 -13.89 -7.83
CA MET A 91 -3.82 -14.19 -7.71
C MET A 91 -3.39 -13.71 -6.33
N PRO A 92 -2.53 -14.43 -5.61
CA PRO A 92 -2.14 -14.02 -4.26
C PRO A 92 -1.67 -12.56 -4.23
N VAL A 93 -2.23 -11.80 -3.28
CA VAL A 93 -1.85 -10.41 -3.04
C VAL A 93 -0.90 -10.37 -1.86
N TRP A 94 0.22 -9.70 -2.04
CA TRP A 94 1.19 -9.45 -0.98
C TRP A 94 1.30 -7.95 -0.75
N MET A 95 1.54 -7.59 0.50
CA MET A 95 1.72 -6.20 0.90
C MET A 95 3.21 -5.94 1.08
N TRP A 96 3.72 -4.95 0.37
CA TRP A 96 5.09 -4.48 0.56
C TRP A 96 4.99 -3.13 1.26
N ILE A 97 5.33 -3.10 2.55
CA ILE A 97 5.12 -1.94 3.41
C ILE A 97 6.46 -1.31 3.72
N TRP A 98 6.58 -0.03 3.41
CA TRP A 98 7.81 0.73 3.63
C TRP A 98 7.67 1.63 4.86
N SER A 99 8.61 1.51 5.80
CA SER A 99 8.66 2.39 6.97
C SER A 99 9.58 3.56 6.68
N THR A 100 9.02 4.75 6.56
CA THR A 100 9.81 5.96 6.37
C THR A 100 10.73 6.22 7.58
N PRO A 101 10.26 6.11 8.84
CA PRO A 101 11.15 6.33 9.98
C PRO A 101 12.30 5.32 10.07
N LYS A 102 12.02 4.05 9.78
CA LYS A 102 13.03 2.98 9.93
C LYS A 102 13.86 2.76 8.68
N GLN A 103 13.40 3.25 7.52
CA GLN A 103 14.02 2.97 6.23
C GLN A 103 14.17 1.46 6.03
N GLN A 104 13.10 0.74 6.34
CA GLN A 104 13.01 -0.70 6.24
C GLN A 104 11.68 -1.09 5.61
N TYR A 105 11.59 -2.31 5.09
CA TYR A 105 10.34 -2.81 4.52
C TYR A 105 9.87 -4.06 5.25
N ALA A 106 8.57 -4.33 5.09
CA ALA A 106 7.96 -5.57 5.52
C ALA A 106 7.21 -6.14 4.31
N PHE A 107 7.37 -7.43 4.06
CA PHE A 107 6.73 -8.08 2.92
C PHE A 107 5.90 -9.25 3.42
N ILE A 108 4.59 -9.08 3.43
CA ILE A 108 3.67 -10.06 4.04
C ILE A 108 2.47 -10.30 3.12
N PRO A 109 1.90 -11.52 3.15
CA PRO A 109 0.67 -11.78 2.41
C PRO A 109 -0.49 -10.96 2.94
N LEU A 110 -1.42 -10.61 2.07
CA LEU A 110 -2.65 -9.94 2.50
C LEU A 110 -3.36 -10.73 3.59
N LYS A 111 -3.31 -12.05 3.53
CA LYS A 111 -3.91 -12.93 4.54
C LYS A 111 -3.37 -12.67 5.94
N THR A 112 -2.11 -12.26 6.07
CA THR A 112 -1.53 -11.89 7.36
C THR A 112 -2.21 -10.65 7.92
N ILE A 113 -2.49 -9.67 7.06
CA ILE A 113 -3.23 -8.46 7.46
C ILE A 113 -4.61 -8.87 8.00
N MET A 114 -5.30 -9.76 7.30
CA MET A 114 -6.62 -10.22 7.70
C MET A 114 -6.58 -10.95 9.05
N LYS A 115 -5.54 -11.74 9.28
CA LYS A 115 -5.34 -12.42 10.57
C LYS A 115 -5.11 -11.43 11.70
N LEU A 116 -4.39 -10.36 11.46
CA LEU A 116 -4.17 -9.31 12.46
C LEU A 116 -5.51 -8.66 12.85
N ILE A 117 -6.36 -8.41 11.87
CA ILE A 117 -7.69 -7.86 12.13
C ILE A 117 -8.52 -8.84 12.97
N ASP A 118 -8.51 -10.10 12.59
CA ASP A 118 -9.28 -11.14 13.30
C ASP A 118 -8.82 -11.32 14.75
N LYS A 119 -7.54 -11.09 15.02
CA LYS A 119 -6.97 -11.18 16.36
C LYS A 119 -7.21 -9.93 17.20
N GLY A 120 -7.82 -8.90 16.61
CA GLY A 120 -8.06 -7.63 17.31
C GLY A 120 -6.82 -6.75 17.42
N GLU A 121 -5.80 -7.00 16.61
CA GLU A 121 -4.58 -6.19 16.61
C GLU A 121 -4.72 -4.89 15.85
N ALA A 122 -5.72 -4.78 14.98
CA ALA A 122 -5.98 -3.57 14.21
C ALA A 122 -6.95 -2.67 14.98
N THR A 123 -6.73 -1.36 14.88
CA THR A 123 -7.59 -0.37 15.53
C THR A 123 -8.49 0.28 14.47
N PRO A 124 -9.82 0.12 14.57
CA PRO A 124 -10.70 0.79 13.62
C PRO A 124 -10.73 2.30 13.84
N GLY A 125 -10.88 3.03 12.75
CA GLY A 125 -10.96 4.49 12.79
C GLY A 125 -11.65 5.04 11.56
N SER A 126 -11.70 6.35 11.46
CA SER A 126 -12.29 7.04 10.31
C SER A 126 -11.43 8.21 9.91
N PHE A 127 -11.27 8.38 8.58
CA PHE A 127 -10.66 9.60 8.04
C PHE A 127 -11.64 10.76 8.13
N ARG A 128 -11.15 11.98 7.92
CA ARG A 128 -11.98 13.19 7.94
C ARG A 128 -13.15 13.12 6.97
N GLU A 129 -12.93 12.52 5.81
CA GLU A 129 -13.96 12.36 4.79
C GLU A 129 -14.99 11.30 5.14
N GLY A 130 -14.85 10.66 6.31
CA GLY A 130 -15.81 9.66 6.79
C GLY A 130 -15.51 8.23 6.37
N LYS A 131 -14.45 8.00 5.58
CA LYS A 131 -14.10 6.64 5.18
C LYS A 131 -13.44 5.88 6.31
N ALA A 132 -13.89 4.64 6.53
CA ALA A 132 -13.37 3.79 7.59
C ALA A 132 -12.01 3.18 7.21
N TYR A 133 -11.16 2.96 8.21
CA TYR A 133 -9.88 2.31 8.02
C TYR A 133 -9.57 1.40 9.20
N TYR A 134 -8.58 0.52 9.02
CA TYR A 134 -7.93 -0.20 10.10
C TYR A 134 -6.53 0.36 10.28
N GLY A 135 -6.17 0.67 11.52
CA GLY A 135 -4.84 1.14 11.88
C GLY A 135 -3.99 0.00 12.42
N PHE A 136 -2.75 -0.07 12.00
CA PHE A 136 -1.80 -1.10 12.42
C PHE A 136 -0.55 -0.43 13.00
N LYS A 137 -0.17 -0.80 14.21
CA LYS A 137 1.05 -0.30 14.83
C LYS A 137 2.26 -0.79 14.06
N PRO A 138 3.32 0.02 13.94
CA PRO A 138 4.53 -0.41 13.23
C PRO A 138 5.13 -1.70 13.79
N SER A 139 5.01 -1.92 15.09
CA SER A 139 5.56 -3.11 15.74
C SER A 139 4.93 -4.42 15.30
N LEU A 140 3.80 -4.37 14.60
CA LEU A 140 3.14 -5.58 14.10
C LEU A 140 3.82 -6.17 12.88
N PHE A 141 4.72 -5.44 12.23
CA PHE A 141 5.32 -5.86 10.96
C PHE A 141 6.75 -6.35 11.11
N PRO A 142 7.14 -7.38 10.34
CA PRO A 142 8.51 -7.93 10.39
C PRO A 142 9.45 -7.11 9.50
N TRP A 143 9.99 -6.04 10.04
CA TRP A 143 10.84 -5.12 9.28
C TRP A 143 12.18 -5.73 8.89
N SER A 144 12.62 -5.44 7.67
CA SER A 144 13.88 -5.91 7.11
C SER A 144 14.58 -4.76 6.39
N ASN A 145 15.90 -4.81 6.35
CA ASN A 145 16.70 -3.79 5.68
C ASN A 145 16.72 -3.90 4.16
N GLY A 146 16.34 -5.06 3.63
CA GLY A 146 16.36 -5.27 2.19
C GLY A 146 17.71 -5.62 1.62
N SER A 147 18.76 -5.61 2.44
CA SER A 147 20.10 -6.01 2.00
C SER A 147 20.30 -7.51 2.06
N ASP A 148 19.36 -8.20 2.60
CA ASP A 148 19.44 -9.66 2.79
C ASP A 148 18.85 -10.43 1.63
N GLY A 149 18.64 -9.74 0.56
CA GLY A 149 18.30 -10.28 -0.73
C GLY A 149 17.18 -11.25 -0.84
#